data_7b37d9ae806cf0bb6576d16cf8bc7570
#
_entry.id   7b37d9ae806cf0bb6576d16cf8bc7570
#
_cell.length_a   1.000
_cell.length_b   1.000
_cell.length_c   1.000
_cell.angle_alpha   90.00
_cell.angle_beta   90.00
_cell.angle_gamma   90.00
#
_symmetry.space_group_name_H-M   'P 1'
#
loop_
_entity.id
_entity.type
_entity.pdbx_description
1 polymer ?
#
loop_
_entity_poly.entity_id
_entity_poly.type
_entity_poly.pdbx_seq_one_letter_code
_entity_poly.pdbx_strand_id
1 'polypeptide(L)'
;DEAASKLRLEMNSVPEPIAELDSRIRQLEIEKEAVKREGVSLKTDKIKTELEELIAERDVLRKRWDEEKGILSQLQATRQKMEDYKIEAHNAERAGDYGKVAEIRYGKMAEAQKKIDDLTARQAAITDPIITEAVTPEDIAEVVAKWTGIPVKRMLESEREKLLRMEAELHKRVVGQNMAIEAVADAVRRSRAG
;
A
#
# COMPACT_ATOMS: atom_id res chain seq x y z
N ASP A 1 -3.80 13.80 5.66
CA ASP A 1 -5.11 13.22 5.95
C ASP A 1 -5.71 12.50 4.75
N GLU A 2 -5.67 13.08 3.52
CA GLU A 2 -6.23 12.45 2.32
C GLU A 2 -5.45 11.20 1.89
N ALA A 3 -4.13 11.21 1.91
CA ALA A 3 -3.30 10.03 1.64
C ALA A 3 -3.58 8.90 2.65
N ALA A 4 -3.75 9.24 3.94
CA ALA A 4 -4.12 8.27 4.96
C ALA A 4 -5.54 7.73 4.79
N SER A 5 -6.48 8.57 4.31
CA SER A 5 -7.85 8.15 3.99
C SER A 5 -7.88 7.24 2.76
N LYS A 6 -7.07 7.54 1.73
CA LYS A 6 -6.88 6.69 0.55
C LYS A 6 -6.33 5.32 0.96
N LEU A 7 -5.27 5.30 1.77
CA LEU A 7 -4.69 4.07 2.27
C LEU A 7 -5.71 3.21 3.05
N ARG A 8 -6.54 3.85 3.90
CA ARG A 8 -7.61 3.15 4.63
C ARG A 8 -8.68 2.57 3.71
N LEU A 9 -8.99 3.22 2.59
CA LEU A 9 -9.87 2.70 1.57
C LEU A 9 -9.23 1.52 0.83
N GLU A 10 -7.96 1.61 0.49
CA GLU A 10 -7.18 0.53 -0.16
C GLU A 10 -7.07 -0.72 0.73
N MET A 11 -6.85 -0.55 2.04
CA MET A 11 -6.86 -1.67 3.00
C MET A 11 -8.20 -2.44 3.04
N ASN A 12 -9.30 -1.77 2.71
CA ASN A 12 -10.64 -2.39 2.69
C ASN A 12 -11.10 -2.80 1.29
N SER A 13 -10.43 -2.39 0.24
CA SER A 13 -10.71 -2.79 -1.14
C SER A 13 -9.92 -4.04 -1.52
N VAL A 14 -10.45 -4.75 -2.51
CA VAL A 14 -9.75 -5.92 -3.08
C VAL A 14 -8.50 -5.41 -3.81
N PRO A 15 -7.31 -5.97 -3.53
CA PRO A 15 -6.06 -5.61 -4.21
C PRO A 15 -6.16 -5.78 -5.73
N GLU A 16 -5.47 -4.90 -6.47
CA GLU A 16 -5.50 -4.88 -7.93
C GLU A 16 -5.18 -6.26 -8.57
N PRO A 17 -4.14 -7.01 -8.13
CA PRO A 17 -3.85 -8.32 -8.71
C PRO A 17 -5.00 -9.32 -8.58
N ILE A 18 -5.73 -9.30 -7.46
CA ILE A 18 -6.89 -10.17 -7.24
C ILE A 18 -8.07 -9.70 -8.12
N ALA A 19 -8.28 -8.39 -8.23
CA ALA A 19 -9.34 -7.82 -9.06
C ALA A 19 -9.13 -8.10 -10.56
N GLU A 20 -7.88 -8.08 -11.03
CA GLU A 20 -7.51 -8.45 -12.40
C GLU A 20 -7.80 -9.93 -12.68
N LEU A 21 -7.39 -10.84 -11.77
CA LEU A 21 -7.68 -12.27 -11.88
C LEU A 21 -9.20 -12.53 -11.87
N ASP A 22 -9.96 -11.89 -10.97
CA ASP A 22 -11.41 -12.01 -10.93
C ASP A 22 -12.06 -11.49 -12.22
N SER A 23 -11.50 -10.46 -12.84
CA SER A 23 -11.99 -9.94 -14.13
C SER A 23 -11.71 -10.94 -15.28
N ARG A 24 -10.50 -11.51 -15.29
CA ARG A 24 -10.10 -12.51 -16.30
C ARG A 24 -10.91 -13.80 -16.16
N ILE A 25 -11.13 -14.27 -14.95
CA ILE A 25 -11.97 -15.44 -14.66
C ILE A 25 -13.38 -15.22 -15.19
N ARG A 26 -14.00 -14.07 -14.88
CA ARG A 26 -15.35 -13.75 -15.40
C ARG A 26 -15.40 -13.72 -16.93
N GLN A 27 -14.36 -13.16 -17.58
CA GLN A 27 -14.27 -13.14 -19.03
C GLN A 27 -14.23 -14.55 -19.60
N LEU A 28 -13.40 -15.43 -19.05
CA LEU A 28 -13.28 -16.83 -19.50
C LEU A 28 -14.54 -17.65 -19.18
N GLU A 29 -15.25 -17.36 -18.10
CA GLU A 29 -16.54 -18.00 -17.81
C GLU A 29 -17.58 -17.66 -18.88
N ILE A 30 -17.64 -16.39 -19.31
CA ILE A 30 -18.54 -15.96 -20.40
C ILE A 30 -18.13 -16.64 -21.72
N GLU A 31 -16.84 -16.68 -22.04
CA GLU A 31 -16.31 -17.34 -23.24
C GLU A 31 -16.62 -18.84 -23.24
N LYS A 32 -16.44 -19.52 -22.11
CA LYS A 32 -16.77 -20.92 -21.91
C LYS A 32 -18.23 -21.22 -22.24
N GLU A 33 -19.15 -20.38 -21.76
CA GLU A 33 -20.58 -20.56 -22.05
C GLU A 33 -20.90 -20.29 -23.52
N ALA A 34 -20.22 -19.34 -24.18
CA ALA A 34 -20.38 -19.10 -25.62
C ALA A 34 -19.89 -20.29 -26.47
N VAL A 35 -18.66 -20.78 -26.22
CA VAL A 35 -18.05 -21.90 -26.93
C VAL A 35 -18.83 -23.21 -26.69
N LYS A 36 -19.39 -23.39 -25.51
CA LYS A 36 -20.22 -24.55 -25.19
C LYS A 36 -21.50 -24.60 -26.06
N ARG A 37 -22.07 -23.43 -26.37
CA ARG A 37 -23.24 -23.34 -27.30
C ARG A 37 -22.86 -23.63 -28.75
N GLU A 38 -21.62 -23.36 -29.15
CA GLU A 38 -21.08 -23.64 -30.50
C GLU A 38 -20.68 -25.09 -30.68
N GLY A 39 -20.62 -25.90 -29.61
CA GLY A 39 -20.33 -27.34 -29.67
C GLY A 39 -18.84 -27.68 -29.89
N VAL A 40 -17.91 -26.78 -29.69
CA VAL A 40 -16.47 -26.98 -29.91
C VAL A 40 -15.79 -27.51 -28.62
N SER A 41 -15.75 -28.83 -28.48
CA SER A 41 -15.24 -29.54 -27.29
C SER A 41 -13.78 -29.19 -26.94
N LEU A 42 -12.86 -29.20 -27.89
CA LEU A 42 -11.43 -28.97 -27.67
C LEU A 42 -11.12 -27.55 -27.12
N LYS A 43 -11.88 -26.52 -27.53
CA LYS A 43 -11.73 -25.18 -27.00
C LYS A 43 -12.27 -25.07 -25.57
N THR A 44 -13.37 -25.76 -25.28
CA THR A 44 -13.99 -25.78 -23.94
C THR A 44 -13.04 -26.39 -22.91
N ASP A 45 -12.30 -27.44 -23.27
CA ASP A 45 -11.37 -28.08 -22.33
C ASP A 45 -10.14 -27.20 -22.05
N LYS A 46 -9.60 -26.49 -23.04
CA LYS A 46 -8.52 -25.51 -22.82
C LYS A 46 -8.96 -24.36 -21.88
N ILE A 47 -10.16 -23.82 -22.12
CA ILE A 47 -10.70 -22.74 -21.26
C ILE A 47 -10.93 -23.24 -19.84
N LYS A 48 -11.35 -24.49 -19.65
CA LYS A 48 -11.50 -25.07 -18.31
C LYS A 48 -10.16 -25.16 -17.57
N THR A 49 -9.11 -25.65 -18.24
CA THR A 49 -7.77 -25.74 -17.62
C THR A 49 -7.25 -24.35 -17.23
N GLU A 50 -7.36 -23.36 -18.14
CA GLU A 50 -6.96 -21.97 -17.84
C GLU A 50 -7.77 -21.39 -16.69
N LEU A 51 -9.07 -21.65 -16.62
CA LEU A 51 -9.92 -21.24 -15.50
C LEU A 51 -9.49 -21.88 -14.18
N GLU A 52 -9.19 -23.17 -14.14
CA GLU A 52 -8.75 -23.87 -12.94
C GLU A 52 -7.42 -23.29 -12.42
N GLU A 53 -6.48 -22.99 -13.32
CA GLU A 53 -5.20 -22.36 -12.98
C GLU A 53 -5.39 -20.96 -12.40
N LEU A 54 -6.17 -20.10 -13.06
CA LEU A 54 -6.44 -18.74 -12.59
C LEU A 54 -7.21 -18.69 -11.25
N ILE A 55 -8.17 -19.62 -11.08
CA ILE A 55 -8.90 -19.75 -9.82
C ILE A 55 -7.95 -20.16 -8.69
N ALA A 56 -7.06 -21.13 -8.94
CA ALA A 56 -6.09 -21.56 -7.96
C ALA A 56 -5.13 -20.42 -7.56
N GLU A 57 -4.63 -19.68 -8.54
CA GLU A 57 -3.76 -18.51 -8.32
C GLU A 57 -4.50 -17.42 -7.50
N ARG A 58 -5.71 -17.05 -7.91
CA ARG A 58 -6.54 -16.10 -7.19
C ARG A 58 -6.80 -16.53 -5.74
N ASP A 59 -7.11 -17.80 -5.51
CA ASP A 59 -7.44 -18.31 -4.17
C ASP A 59 -6.22 -18.27 -3.25
N VAL A 60 -5.03 -18.52 -3.77
CA VAL A 60 -3.77 -18.36 -3.01
C VAL A 60 -3.57 -16.90 -2.59
N LEU A 61 -3.71 -15.96 -3.54
CA LEU A 61 -3.56 -14.53 -3.25
C LEU A 61 -4.64 -14.04 -2.28
N ARG A 62 -5.88 -14.49 -2.47
CA ARG A 62 -7.00 -14.11 -1.61
C ARG A 62 -6.81 -14.60 -0.18
N LYS A 63 -6.33 -15.83 0.00
CA LYS A 63 -6.02 -16.38 1.32
C LYS A 63 -4.93 -15.57 2.01
N ARG A 64 -3.84 -15.23 1.30
CA ARG A 64 -2.77 -14.37 1.84
C ARG A 64 -3.32 -13.00 2.25
N TRP A 65 -4.12 -12.38 1.40
CA TRP A 65 -4.74 -11.09 1.68
C TRP A 65 -5.66 -11.14 2.91
N ASP A 66 -6.50 -12.18 3.04
CA ASP A 66 -7.38 -12.37 4.19
C ASP A 66 -6.59 -12.57 5.50
N GLU A 67 -5.47 -13.31 5.45
CA GLU A 67 -4.56 -13.50 6.58
C GLU A 67 -3.90 -12.17 7.00
N GLU A 68 -3.35 -11.41 6.06
CA GLU A 68 -2.75 -10.09 6.31
C GLU A 68 -3.78 -9.11 6.90
N LYS A 69 -4.95 -9.02 6.28
CA LYS A 69 -6.06 -8.19 6.75
C LYS A 69 -6.51 -8.59 8.16
N GLY A 70 -6.54 -9.88 8.45
CA GLY A 70 -6.86 -10.42 9.77
C GLY A 70 -5.85 -9.97 10.84
N ILE A 71 -4.55 -10.00 10.54
CA ILE A 71 -3.48 -9.53 11.44
C ILE A 71 -3.63 -8.04 11.71
N LEU A 72 -3.79 -7.23 10.66
CA LEU A 72 -3.93 -5.77 10.77
C LEU A 72 -5.19 -5.37 11.56
N SER A 73 -6.32 -6.01 11.30
CA SER A 73 -7.56 -5.80 12.04
C SER A 73 -7.42 -6.12 13.53
N GLN A 74 -6.76 -7.24 13.86
CA GLN A 74 -6.49 -7.59 15.25
C GLN A 74 -5.52 -6.61 15.93
N LEU A 75 -4.51 -6.14 15.20
CA LEU A 75 -3.55 -5.16 15.71
C LEU A 75 -4.25 -3.84 16.05
N GLN A 76 -5.08 -3.32 15.15
CA GLN A 76 -5.86 -2.12 15.37
C GLN A 76 -6.82 -2.27 16.54
N ALA A 77 -7.57 -3.37 16.60
CA ALA A 77 -8.50 -3.64 17.71
C ALA A 77 -7.78 -3.77 19.06
N THR A 78 -6.57 -4.35 19.08
CA THR A 78 -5.79 -4.48 20.32
C THR A 78 -5.18 -3.16 20.75
N ARG A 79 -4.71 -2.33 19.80
CA ARG A 79 -4.26 -0.96 20.09
C ARG A 79 -5.38 -0.09 20.65
N GLN A 80 -6.59 -0.18 20.08
CA GLN A 80 -7.76 0.52 20.60
C GLN A 80 -8.08 0.10 22.03
N LYS A 81 -8.09 -1.21 22.32
CA LYS A 81 -8.28 -1.73 23.70
C LYS A 81 -7.21 -1.21 24.68
N MET A 82 -5.97 -1.08 24.20
CA MET A 82 -4.89 -0.52 25.03
C MET A 82 -5.19 0.93 25.42
N GLU A 83 -5.70 1.75 24.49
CA GLU A 83 -6.12 3.12 24.80
C GLU A 83 -7.32 3.15 25.76
N ASP A 84 -8.31 2.28 25.54
CA ASP A 84 -9.45 2.17 26.44
C ASP A 84 -9.02 1.78 27.85
N TYR A 85 -8.06 0.84 28.00
CA TYR A 85 -7.48 0.47 29.30
C TYR A 85 -6.71 1.60 29.97
N LYS A 86 -6.00 2.44 29.21
CA LYS A 86 -5.34 3.64 29.76
C LYS A 86 -6.35 4.62 30.34
N ILE A 87 -7.46 4.84 29.63
CA ILE A 87 -8.54 5.71 30.07
C ILE A 87 -9.21 5.13 31.34
N GLU A 88 -9.48 3.82 31.34
CA GLU A 88 -10.09 3.13 32.47
C GLU A 88 -9.18 3.18 33.72
N ALA A 89 -7.87 2.93 33.54
CA ALA A 89 -6.89 3.04 34.63
C ALA A 89 -6.81 4.46 35.21
N HIS A 90 -6.81 5.47 34.34
CA HIS A 90 -6.80 6.88 34.78
C HIS A 90 -8.07 7.25 35.57
N ASN A 91 -9.23 6.79 35.13
CA ASN A 91 -10.49 7.02 35.84
C ASN A 91 -10.53 6.31 37.21
N ALA A 92 -10.03 5.06 37.29
CA ALA A 92 -9.91 4.33 38.53
C ALA A 92 -8.93 5.02 39.52
N GLU A 93 -7.81 5.56 39.01
CA GLU A 93 -6.83 6.32 39.81
C GLU A 93 -7.46 7.59 40.40
N ARG A 94 -8.24 8.32 39.61
CA ARG A 94 -8.99 9.49 40.08
C ARG A 94 -10.07 9.14 41.11
N ALA A 95 -10.64 7.94 41.04
CA ALA A 95 -11.59 7.42 42.01
C ALA A 95 -10.92 6.84 43.29
N GLY A 96 -9.58 6.76 43.35
CA GLY A 96 -8.85 6.17 44.46
C GLY A 96 -8.84 4.64 44.50
N ASP A 97 -9.32 3.96 43.42
CA ASP A 97 -9.36 2.50 43.32
C ASP A 97 -8.03 1.96 42.78
N TYR A 98 -7.03 1.95 43.64
CA TYR A 98 -5.68 1.47 43.27
C TYR A 98 -5.64 -0.05 43.00
N GLY A 99 -6.59 -0.83 43.55
CA GLY A 99 -6.71 -2.25 43.24
C GLY A 99 -7.04 -2.47 41.76
N LYS A 100 -8.04 -1.76 41.28
CA LYS A 100 -8.44 -1.78 39.88
C LYS A 100 -7.34 -1.23 38.95
N VAL A 101 -6.64 -0.20 39.36
CA VAL A 101 -5.48 0.33 38.60
C VAL A 101 -4.40 -0.74 38.44
N ALA A 102 -4.08 -1.46 39.50
CA ALA A 102 -3.08 -2.52 39.44
C ALA A 102 -3.51 -3.68 38.53
N GLU A 103 -4.77 -4.14 38.60
CA GLU A 103 -5.34 -5.16 37.72
C GLU A 103 -5.24 -4.74 36.25
N ILE A 104 -5.62 -3.51 35.93
CA ILE A 104 -5.58 -2.99 34.55
C ILE A 104 -4.15 -2.89 34.06
N ARG A 105 -3.27 -2.22 34.81
CA ARG A 105 -1.89 -1.96 34.36
C ARG A 105 -1.04 -3.21 34.25
N TYR A 106 -1.10 -4.10 35.24
CA TYR A 106 -0.24 -5.30 35.29
C TYR A 106 -0.90 -6.54 34.69
N GLY A 107 -2.23 -6.58 34.58
CA GLY A 107 -2.97 -7.65 33.93
C GLY A 107 -3.31 -7.31 32.49
N LYS A 108 -4.39 -6.55 32.28
CA LYS A 108 -5.01 -6.32 30.97
C LYS A 108 -4.07 -5.61 29.98
N MET A 109 -3.34 -4.58 30.42
CA MET A 109 -2.41 -3.84 29.55
C MET A 109 -1.19 -4.69 29.19
N ALA A 110 -0.67 -5.50 30.14
CA ALA A 110 0.47 -6.37 29.86
C ALA A 110 0.11 -7.46 28.85
N GLU A 111 -1.09 -8.05 28.96
CA GLU A 111 -1.59 -9.02 27.98
C GLU A 111 -1.81 -8.39 26.61
N ALA A 112 -2.40 -7.19 26.57
CA ALA A 112 -2.62 -6.45 25.33
C ALA A 112 -1.30 -6.09 24.66
N GLN A 113 -0.28 -5.65 25.42
CA GLN A 113 1.05 -5.37 24.91
C GLN A 113 1.70 -6.61 24.31
N LYS A 114 1.69 -7.73 25.02
CA LYS A 114 2.22 -9.01 24.52
C LYS A 114 1.54 -9.44 23.21
N LYS A 115 0.23 -9.23 23.10
CA LYS A 115 -0.51 -9.53 21.89
C LYS A 115 -0.14 -8.60 20.72
N ILE A 116 0.09 -7.31 21.00
CA ILE A 116 0.59 -6.35 20.01
C ILE A 116 1.97 -6.77 19.49
N ASP A 117 2.87 -7.16 20.39
CA ASP A 117 4.23 -7.58 20.05
C ASP A 117 4.21 -8.86 19.18
N ASP A 118 3.38 -9.86 19.54
CA ASP A 118 3.20 -11.08 18.74
C ASP A 118 2.64 -10.79 17.35
N LEU A 119 1.59 -9.96 17.26
CA LEU A 119 0.99 -9.58 15.96
C LEU A 119 1.95 -8.77 15.10
N THR A 120 2.73 -7.87 15.71
CA THR A 120 3.74 -7.07 15.01
C THR A 120 4.87 -7.96 14.48
N ALA A 121 5.30 -8.96 15.27
CA ALA A 121 6.30 -9.93 14.81
C ALA A 121 5.77 -10.78 13.65
N ARG A 122 4.51 -11.20 13.70
CA ARG A 122 3.86 -11.93 12.58
C ARG A 122 3.76 -11.07 11.34
N GLN A 123 3.39 -9.80 11.47
CA GLN A 123 3.34 -8.85 10.35
C GLN A 123 4.72 -8.66 9.72
N ALA A 124 5.76 -8.48 10.53
CA ALA A 124 7.14 -8.31 10.06
C ALA A 124 7.72 -9.57 9.39
N ALA A 125 7.18 -10.75 9.69
CA ALA A 125 7.58 -12.02 9.07
C ALA A 125 6.97 -12.24 7.68
N ILE A 126 5.98 -11.43 7.28
CA ILE A 126 5.37 -11.51 5.95
C ILE A 126 6.37 -10.96 4.93
N THR A 127 6.84 -11.83 4.07
CA THR A 127 7.66 -11.44 2.93
C THR A 127 6.75 -11.02 1.78
N ASP A 128 6.98 -9.84 1.20
CA ASP A 128 6.17 -9.28 0.12
C ASP A 128 4.68 -9.10 0.50
N PRO A 129 4.38 -8.14 1.39
CA PRO A 129 3.01 -7.89 1.84
C PRO A 129 2.14 -7.33 0.70
N ILE A 130 0.92 -7.85 0.61
CA ILE A 130 -0.09 -7.39 -0.35
C ILE A 130 -0.70 -6.06 0.13
N ILE A 131 -0.79 -5.87 1.46
CA ILE A 131 -1.36 -4.67 2.08
C ILE A 131 -0.22 -3.75 2.55
N THR A 132 -0.17 -2.54 2.03
CA THR A 132 0.74 -1.50 2.50
C THR A 132 0.07 -0.69 3.62
N GLU A 133 0.66 -0.66 4.82
CA GLU A 133 0.10 0.06 5.98
C GLU A 133 0.64 1.48 6.10
N ALA A 134 1.80 1.76 5.54
CA ALA A 134 2.47 3.04 5.70
C ALA A 134 2.22 3.97 4.51
N VAL A 135 1.85 5.22 4.80
CA VAL A 135 1.82 6.29 3.79
C VAL A 135 3.23 6.58 3.34
N THR A 136 3.51 6.36 2.07
CA THR A 136 4.81 6.65 1.47
C THR A 136 4.88 8.08 0.93
N PRO A 137 6.08 8.63 0.69
CA PRO A 137 6.21 9.89 -0.03
C PRO A 137 5.55 9.86 -1.42
N GLU A 138 5.52 8.69 -2.06
CA GLU A 138 4.88 8.43 -3.34
C GLU A 138 3.36 8.63 -3.26
N ASP A 139 2.72 8.10 -2.21
CA ASP A 139 1.27 8.27 -2.00
C ASP A 139 0.89 9.74 -1.80
N ILE A 140 1.72 10.48 -1.05
CA ILE A 140 1.53 11.91 -0.86
C ILE A 140 1.71 12.65 -2.19
N ALA A 141 2.75 12.31 -2.96
CA ALA A 141 3.02 12.93 -4.25
C ALA A 141 1.91 12.64 -5.26
N GLU A 142 1.28 11.47 -5.23
CA GLU A 142 0.14 11.13 -6.08
C GLU A 142 -1.09 12.00 -5.75
N VAL A 143 -1.41 12.18 -4.47
CA VAL A 143 -2.52 13.05 -4.03
C VAL A 143 -2.26 14.50 -4.47
N VAL A 144 -1.05 15.01 -4.24
CA VAL A 144 -0.67 16.37 -4.63
C VAL A 144 -0.66 16.52 -6.16
N ALA A 145 -0.20 15.51 -6.91
CA ALA A 145 -0.23 15.51 -8.37
C ALA A 145 -1.67 15.60 -8.90
N LYS A 146 -2.60 14.93 -8.26
CA LYS A 146 -4.03 14.98 -8.59
C LYS A 146 -4.63 16.38 -8.40
N TRP A 147 -4.19 17.11 -7.38
CA TRP A 147 -4.65 18.49 -7.11
C TRP A 147 -4.00 19.54 -8.00
N THR A 148 -2.69 19.37 -8.26
CA THR A 148 -1.89 20.38 -8.96
C THR A 148 -1.75 20.13 -10.46
N GLY A 149 -2.03 18.90 -10.91
CA GLY A 149 -1.76 18.47 -12.29
C GLY A 149 -0.28 18.25 -12.60
N ILE A 150 0.61 18.29 -11.59
CA ILE A 150 2.04 18.07 -11.76
C ILE A 150 2.34 16.56 -11.72
N PRO A 151 3.03 15.97 -12.72
CA PRO A 151 3.33 14.53 -12.71
C PRO A 151 4.13 14.09 -11.49
N VAL A 152 3.76 12.94 -10.87
CA VAL A 152 4.40 12.38 -9.67
C VAL A 152 5.92 12.27 -9.81
N LYS A 153 6.42 11.82 -10.97
CA LYS A 153 7.87 11.73 -11.26
C LYS A 153 8.61 13.05 -11.04
N ARG A 154 7.98 14.18 -11.35
CA ARG A 154 8.58 15.51 -11.14
C ARG A 154 8.62 15.93 -9.69
N MET A 155 7.70 15.42 -8.87
CA MET A 155 7.62 15.73 -7.44
C MET A 155 8.61 14.92 -6.61
N LEU A 156 8.82 13.66 -7.00
CA LEU A 156 9.72 12.73 -6.29
C LEU A 156 11.20 12.86 -6.71
N GLU A 157 11.43 13.56 -7.82
CA GLU A 157 12.77 13.77 -8.32
C GLU A 157 13.57 14.71 -7.41
N SER A 158 14.68 14.24 -6.86
CA SER A 158 15.54 15.07 -6.04
C SER A 158 16.08 16.26 -6.82
N GLU A 159 16.33 17.40 -6.16
CA GLU A 159 16.95 18.57 -6.82
C GLU A 159 18.28 18.20 -7.48
N ARG A 160 19.03 17.30 -6.87
CA ARG A 160 20.30 16.80 -7.40
C ARG A 160 20.13 16.08 -8.76
N GLU A 161 19.11 15.23 -8.90
CA GLU A 161 18.83 14.53 -10.15
C GLU A 161 18.37 15.49 -11.24
N LYS A 162 17.56 16.49 -10.88
CA LYS A 162 17.16 17.57 -11.79
C LYS A 162 18.36 18.36 -12.30
N LEU A 163 19.29 18.70 -11.41
CA LEU A 163 20.53 19.41 -11.75
C LEU A 163 21.45 18.57 -12.64
N LEU A 164 21.56 17.26 -12.40
CA LEU A 164 22.36 16.35 -13.24
C LEU A 164 21.79 16.19 -14.65
N ARG A 165 20.46 16.22 -14.82
CA ARG A 165 19.81 16.08 -16.13
C ARG A 165 19.49 17.40 -16.83
N MET A 166 19.87 18.52 -16.22
CA MET A 166 19.53 19.87 -16.71
C MET A 166 19.97 20.10 -18.16
N GLU A 167 21.18 19.71 -18.53
CA GLU A 167 21.68 19.83 -19.89
C GLU A 167 20.84 19.07 -20.89
N ALA A 168 20.51 17.81 -20.58
CA ALA A 168 19.69 16.96 -21.43
C ALA A 168 18.27 17.53 -21.61
N GLU A 169 17.70 18.12 -20.57
CA GLU A 169 16.39 18.76 -20.64
C GLU A 169 16.42 20.08 -21.43
N LEU A 170 17.48 20.86 -21.30
CA LEU A 170 17.68 22.08 -22.09
C LEU A 170 17.88 21.77 -23.57
N HIS A 171 18.66 20.73 -23.92
CA HIS A 171 18.84 20.29 -25.33
C HIS A 171 17.55 19.82 -25.99
N LYS A 172 16.55 19.38 -25.28
CA LYS A 172 15.23 19.06 -25.86
C LYS A 172 14.46 20.29 -26.33
N ARG A 173 14.78 21.46 -25.78
CA ARG A 173 14.07 22.73 -26.05
C ARG A 173 14.87 23.73 -26.87
N VAL A 174 16.19 23.62 -26.81
CA VAL A 174 17.12 24.53 -27.48
C VAL A 174 17.94 23.74 -28.49
N VAL A 175 17.80 24.06 -29.77
CA VAL A 175 18.57 23.43 -30.83
C VAL A 175 19.85 24.21 -31.05
N GLY A 176 20.99 23.54 -31.00
CA GLY A 176 22.31 24.16 -31.03
C GLY A 176 22.70 24.79 -29.69
N GLN A 177 23.64 25.72 -29.70
CA GLN A 177 24.14 26.47 -28.53
C GLN A 177 24.67 25.62 -27.39
N ASN A 178 25.35 24.51 -27.69
CA ASN A 178 25.83 23.54 -26.69
C ASN A 178 26.69 24.20 -25.60
N MET A 179 27.65 25.08 -25.99
CA MET A 179 28.49 25.81 -25.03
C MET A 179 27.67 26.73 -24.08
N ALA A 180 26.57 27.33 -24.57
CA ALA A 180 25.73 28.16 -23.73
C ALA A 180 24.91 27.32 -22.75
N ILE A 181 24.41 26.17 -23.19
CA ILE A 181 23.66 25.21 -22.32
C ILE A 181 24.57 24.67 -21.20
N GLU A 182 25.80 24.24 -21.53
CA GLU A 182 26.78 23.82 -20.55
C GLU A 182 27.11 24.91 -19.52
N ALA A 183 27.40 26.14 -20.03
CA ALA A 183 27.74 27.29 -19.18
C ALA A 183 26.59 27.63 -18.19
N VAL A 184 25.33 27.59 -18.66
CA VAL A 184 24.14 27.85 -17.83
C VAL A 184 23.96 26.71 -16.82
N ALA A 185 24.04 25.46 -17.24
CA ALA A 185 23.90 24.32 -16.37
C ALA A 185 24.94 24.31 -15.25
N ASP A 186 26.20 24.60 -15.57
CA ASP A 186 27.31 24.73 -14.63
C ASP A 186 27.15 25.92 -13.66
N ALA A 187 26.65 27.04 -14.15
CA ALA A 187 26.35 28.18 -13.28
C ALA A 187 25.27 27.89 -12.27
N VAL A 188 24.20 27.19 -12.69
CA VAL A 188 23.10 26.79 -11.80
C VAL A 188 23.57 25.73 -10.80
N ARG A 189 24.33 24.73 -11.24
CA ARG A 189 24.92 23.70 -10.35
C ARG A 189 25.80 24.35 -9.28
N ARG A 190 26.70 25.28 -9.66
CA ARG A 190 27.55 26.01 -8.72
C ARG A 190 26.74 26.85 -7.73
N SER A 191 25.72 27.53 -8.19
CA SER A 191 24.84 28.34 -7.34
C SER A 191 24.06 27.51 -6.30
N ARG A 192 23.83 26.21 -6.59
CA ARG A 192 23.08 25.31 -5.68
C ARG A 192 24.00 24.42 -4.82
N ALA A 193 25.28 24.34 -5.14
CA ALA A 193 26.28 23.57 -4.39
C ALA A 193 27.00 24.40 -3.32
N GLY A 194 26.90 25.72 -3.34
CA GLY A 194 27.43 26.65 -2.34
C GLY A 194 26.35 27.19 -1.46
#